data_496e9e864ab04c87de5b721874fa710a
#
_entry.id   496e9e864ab04c87de5b721874fa710a
#
_cell.length_a   1.000
_cell.length_b   1.000
_cell.length_c   1.000
_cell.angle_alpha   90.00
_cell.angle_beta   90.00
_cell.angle_gamma   90.00
#
_symmetry.space_group_name_H-M   'P 1'
#
loop_
_entity.id
_entity.type
_entity.pdbx_description
1 polymer ?
#
loop_
_entity_poly.entity_id
_entity_poly.type
_entity_poly.pdbx_seq_one_letter_code
_entity_poly.pdbx_strand_id
1 'polypeptide(L)'
;MSSTKLPADLALQLIGPVQSFHPGRRSVLIALGAAVALTGPSWAEPMSHLASRRFESRRHATHYLESGPADGPLLIFLHGWPELSLIWRAQMTAFAADGWRCIAPDMRGYGASSAPTATNAYANEQVVADMVELHDHLGGKPAVWVGHDWGSVIAGSMVAHHPERARAAVLVSVPYFPGANALPTLVPLVDRDIYPADRYPDGQWDYYRYYTEHLASAVADLDANKASSLASIFRRGDPAAMGKPTPNASVTRKGGRFGAAHRAPPTKPDPLLWPGTDFDTLVRSFKERGFRAPCAWYLNDEANIAYARRAPSGGRLTLPVLFVNGQLDAINTINGNRLGDPMRTACADLTVIDLPGAHWLPLECKAQLVTAMRDWMHTKRLGT
;
A
#
# COMPACT_ATOMS: atom_id res chain seq x y z
N MET A 1 36.21 -29.69 42.98
CA MET A 1 37.41 -28.87 43.08
C MET A 1 37.89 -28.62 41.66
N SER A 2 37.90 -27.51 41.05
CA SER A 2 38.08 -26.13 41.36
C SER A 2 37.30 -25.26 40.34
N SER A 3 36.58 -24.30 40.85
CA SER A 3 35.93 -23.24 40.13
C SER A 3 36.96 -22.21 39.65
N THR A 4 36.93 -21.79 38.39
CA THR A 4 37.56 -20.53 37.96
C THR A 4 36.58 -19.66 37.21
N LYS A 5 36.21 -18.56 37.85
CA LYS A 5 35.46 -17.44 37.29
C LYS A 5 36.35 -16.71 36.27
N LEU A 6 35.79 -16.34 35.10
CA LEU A 6 36.33 -15.37 34.18
C LEU A 6 35.76 -13.97 34.51
N PRO A 7 36.56 -12.89 34.41
CA PRO A 7 36.14 -11.54 34.81
C PRO A 7 35.32 -10.86 33.71
N ALA A 8 34.38 -10.06 34.19
CA ALA A 8 33.62 -9.08 33.42
C ALA A 8 34.52 -7.86 33.11
N ASP A 9 35.03 -7.78 31.84
CA ASP A 9 35.54 -6.52 31.27
C ASP A 9 36.00 -6.80 29.81
N LEU A 10 35.05 -6.86 28.90
CA LEU A 10 35.31 -6.73 27.45
C LEU A 10 34.02 -6.34 26.67
N ALA A 11 33.50 -5.16 27.02
CA ALA A 11 32.40 -4.58 26.26
C ALA A 11 32.58 -3.07 26.16
N LEU A 12 33.61 -2.62 25.46
CA LEU A 12 33.78 -1.21 25.04
C LEU A 12 35.02 -1.07 24.14
N GLN A 13 34.90 -1.48 22.90
CA GLN A 13 35.78 -0.99 21.82
C GLN A 13 35.32 -1.64 20.50
N LEU A 14 34.50 -0.93 19.74
CA LEU A 14 34.38 -1.00 18.27
C LEU A 14 33.36 0.08 17.82
N ILE A 15 33.75 1.34 18.02
CA ILE A 15 33.14 2.44 17.25
C ILE A 15 34.29 3.07 16.44
N GLY A 16 34.38 2.65 15.19
CA GLY A 16 35.24 3.29 14.20
C GLY A 16 34.58 4.60 13.69
N PRO A 17 35.35 5.56 13.17
CA PRO A 17 34.89 6.91 12.89
C PRO A 17 33.93 6.96 11.68
N VAL A 18 32.80 7.63 11.87
CA VAL A 18 31.83 8.00 10.83
C VAL A 18 32.50 8.99 9.87
N GLN A 19 32.62 8.61 8.60
CA GLN A 19 33.04 9.53 7.55
C GLN A 19 31.95 10.60 7.30
N SER A 20 32.37 11.85 7.29
CA SER A 20 31.57 13.03 7.05
C SER A 20 30.98 13.04 5.63
N PHE A 21 29.66 13.03 5.54
CA PHE A 21 28.93 13.32 4.30
C PHE A 21 28.61 14.82 4.19
N HIS A 22 28.86 15.38 3.02
CA HIS A 22 28.61 16.80 2.71
C HIS A 22 27.10 17.12 2.66
N PRO A 23 26.67 18.34 3.12
CA PRO A 23 25.26 18.67 3.27
C PRO A 23 24.67 19.20 1.95
N GLY A 24 23.84 18.39 1.30
CA GLY A 24 23.19 18.79 0.05
C GLY A 24 21.74 18.39 -0.13
N ARG A 25 21.21 17.50 0.67
CA ARG A 25 19.78 17.11 0.61
C ARG A 25 19.34 16.59 1.98
N ARG A 26 18.33 17.22 2.57
CA ARG A 26 17.79 16.84 3.88
C ARG A 26 16.89 15.61 3.74
N SER A 27 17.44 14.43 3.92
CA SER A 27 16.67 13.25 4.28
C SER A 27 16.72 13.11 5.80
N VAL A 28 15.60 13.28 6.47
CA VAL A 28 15.51 13.04 7.93
C VAL A 28 15.11 11.57 8.10
N LEU A 29 16.06 10.73 8.46
CA LEU A 29 15.80 9.37 8.96
C LEU A 29 15.47 9.51 10.46
N ILE A 30 14.21 9.31 10.83
CA ILE A 30 13.81 9.19 12.23
C ILE A 30 13.68 7.70 12.53
N ALA A 31 14.71 7.14 13.17
CA ALA A 31 14.63 5.81 13.76
C ALA A 31 14.00 5.93 15.15
N LEU A 32 12.74 5.53 15.30
CA LEU A 32 12.07 5.42 16.60
C LEU A 32 12.36 4.04 17.20
N GLY A 33 13.48 3.93 17.89
CA GLY A 33 13.80 2.79 18.75
C GLY A 33 13.40 3.08 20.19
N ALA A 34 12.21 2.65 20.60
CA ALA A 34 11.87 2.49 22.01
C ALA A 34 10.83 1.37 22.14
N ALA A 35 11.22 0.25 22.73
CA ALA A 35 10.28 -0.75 23.21
C ALA A 35 9.59 -0.18 24.46
N VAL A 36 8.46 0.51 24.27
CA VAL A 36 7.56 0.90 25.36
C VAL A 36 6.45 -0.15 25.38
N ALA A 37 6.38 -0.92 26.46
CA ALA A 37 5.20 -1.71 26.79
C ALA A 37 4.05 -0.73 27.07
N LEU A 38 3.26 -0.41 26.02
CA LEU A 38 2.09 0.44 26.14
C LEU A 38 0.91 -0.44 26.54
N THR A 39 0.51 -0.33 27.82
CA THR A 39 -0.89 -0.50 28.18
C THR A 39 -1.64 0.68 27.57
N GLY A 40 -1.94 0.57 26.26
CA GLY A 40 -2.75 1.56 25.56
C GLY A 40 -4.20 1.47 26.02
N PRO A 41 -4.95 2.57 25.97
CA PRO A 41 -6.36 2.55 26.26
C PRO A 41 -7.07 1.54 25.37
N SER A 42 -7.98 0.77 25.96
CA SER A 42 -8.90 -0.12 25.24
C SER A 42 -9.61 0.69 24.14
N TRP A 43 -9.31 0.40 22.88
CA TRP A 43 -10.00 0.98 21.71
C TRP A 43 -11.39 0.33 21.54
N ALA A 44 -12.21 0.38 22.61
CA ALA A 44 -13.65 0.26 22.48
C ALA A 44 -14.16 1.63 22.01
N GLU A 45 -14.01 1.89 20.71
CA GLU A 45 -14.43 3.13 20.08
C GLU A 45 -15.95 3.27 20.08
N PRO A 46 -16.47 4.48 20.34
CA PRO A 46 -17.77 4.84 19.81
C PRO A 46 -17.61 4.81 18.30
N MET A 47 -18.37 3.91 17.61
CA MET A 47 -18.40 3.80 16.17
C MET A 47 -18.74 5.17 15.57
N SER A 48 -17.72 5.95 15.20
CA SER A 48 -17.92 7.09 14.32
C SER A 48 -18.59 6.52 13.06
N HIS A 49 -19.81 6.97 12.79
CA HIS A 49 -20.58 6.43 11.68
C HIS A 49 -19.86 6.77 10.37
N LEU A 50 -19.19 5.76 9.78
CA LEU A 50 -18.73 5.86 8.41
C LEU A 50 -19.98 5.89 7.54
N ALA A 51 -20.29 7.04 6.98
CA ALA A 51 -21.42 7.19 6.09
C ALA A 51 -21.10 6.56 4.74
N SER A 52 -21.94 5.64 4.29
CA SER A 52 -21.87 5.09 2.94
C SER A 52 -22.50 6.07 1.96
N ARG A 53 -21.78 6.38 0.89
CA ARG A 53 -22.15 7.34 -0.16
C ARG A 53 -21.96 6.73 -1.53
N ARG A 54 -22.64 7.31 -2.52
CA ARG A 54 -22.48 6.93 -3.93
C ARG A 54 -22.48 8.21 -4.78
N PHE A 55 -21.51 8.28 -5.69
CA PHE A 55 -21.43 9.29 -6.73
C PHE A 55 -21.48 8.61 -8.10
N GLU A 56 -22.23 9.16 -9.02
CA GLU A 56 -22.35 8.66 -10.39
C GLU A 56 -21.96 9.76 -11.38
N SER A 57 -20.94 9.46 -12.20
CA SER A 57 -20.61 10.23 -13.38
C SER A 57 -21.14 9.53 -14.63
N ARG A 58 -20.90 10.15 -15.81
CA ARG A 58 -21.20 9.48 -17.09
C ARG A 58 -20.33 8.25 -17.36
N ARG A 59 -19.13 8.19 -16.73
CA ARG A 59 -18.14 7.14 -16.94
C ARG A 59 -18.19 6.03 -15.91
N HIS A 60 -18.46 6.39 -14.65
CA HIS A 60 -18.21 5.53 -13.50
C HIS A 60 -19.15 5.85 -12.35
N ALA A 61 -19.55 4.83 -11.62
CA ALA A 61 -20.21 4.99 -10.33
C ALA A 61 -19.23 4.60 -9.23
N THR A 62 -18.95 5.52 -8.30
CA THR A 62 -18.05 5.33 -7.18
C THR A 62 -18.85 5.26 -5.89
N HIS A 63 -18.76 4.13 -5.20
CA HIS A 63 -19.15 4.01 -3.79
C HIS A 63 -18.00 4.51 -2.94
N TYR A 64 -18.28 5.23 -1.85
CA TYR A 64 -17.26 5.67 -0.90
C TYR A 64 -17.79 5.76 0.53
N LEU A 65 -16.88 5.62 1.47
CA LEU A 65 -17.10 5.91 2.89
C LEU A 65 -16.70 7.35 3.16
N GLU A 66 -17.48 8.02 4.00
CA GLU A 66 -17.24 9.41 4.43
C GLU A 66 -17.32 9.51 5.95
N SER A 67 -16.42 10.30 6.54
CA SER A 67 -16.38 10.59 7.97
C SER A 67 -15.79 11.98 8.21
N GLY A 68 -16.15 12.60 9.34
CA GLY A 68 -15.68 13.93 9.73
C GLY A 68 -16.55 15.09 9.21
N PRO A 69 -16.17 16.35 9.53
CA PRO A 69 -16.94 17.52 9.16
C PRO A 69 -16.91 17.76 7.65
N ALA A 70 -18.08 18.11 7.07
CA ALA A 70 -18.24 18.29 5.63
C ALA A 70 -17.42 19.46 5.06
N ASP A 71 -17.09 20.44 5.86
CA ASP A 71 -16.29 21.63 5.53
C ASP A 71 -14.80 21.49 5.91
N GLY A 72 -14.41 20.37 6.56
CA GLY A 72 -13.04 20.08 6.93
C GLY A 72 -12.11 19.93 5.73
N PRO A 73 -10.79 20.08 5.92
CA PRO A 73 -9.81 19.82 4.89
C PRO A 73 -9.90 18.37 4.41
N LEU A 74 -9.68 18.17 3.11
CA LEU A 74 -9.97 16.89 2.46
C LEU A 74 -8.80 15.92 2.59
N LEU A 75 -9.07 14.70 3.06
CA LEU A 75 -8.16 13.57 3.18
C LEU A 75 -8.77 12.37 2.47
N ILE A 76 -8.17 11.94 1.34
CA ILE A 76 -8.71 10.87 0.49
C ILE A 76 -7.84 9.64 0.60
N PHE A 77 -8.44 8.50 0.96
CA PHE A 77 -7.80 7.23 1.23
C PHE A 77 -8.09 6.21 0.14
N LEU A 78 -7.08 5.80 -0.62
CA LEU A 78 -7.18 4.86 -1.73
C LEU A 78 -6.66 3.49 -1.30
N HIS A 79 -7.51 2.48 -1.39
CA HIS A 79 -7.13 1.10 -1.09
C HIS A 79 -6.50 0.41 -2.32
N GLY A 80 -5.87 -0.75 -2.10
CA GLY A 80 -5.25 -1.56 -3.12
C GLY A 80 -5.88 -2.93 -3.33
N TRP A 81 -5.06 -3.88 -3.74
CA TRP A 81 -5.45 -5.25 -4.05
C TRP A 81 -5.20 -6.21 -2.86
N PRO A 82 -6.09 -7.09 -2.51
CA PRO A 82 -7.51 -7.20 -2.85
C PRO A 82 -8.40 -6.67 -1.70
N GLU A 83 -8.49 -5.37 -1.58
CA GLU A 83 -9.05 -4.66 -0.44
C GLU A 83 -10.44 -4.07 -0.71
N LEU A 84 -10.92 -3.29 0.26
CA LEU A 84 -12.06 -2.37 0.16
C LEU A 84 -11.71 -1.08 0.90
N SER A 85 -12.52 -0.06 0.73
CA SER A 85 -12.46 1.20 1.51
C SER A 85 -12.38 0.97 3.02
N LEU A 86 -12.94 -0.13 3.52
CA LEU A 86 -12.94 -0.53 4.94
C LEU A 86 -11.55 -0.71 5.55
N ILE A 87 -10.51 -0.94 4.76
CA ILE A 87 -9.13 -1.06 5.28
C ILE A 87 -8.71 0.21 6.04
N TRP A 88 -9.28 1.35 5.67
CA TRP A 88 -8.98 2.66 6.22
C TRP A 88 -9.83 3.08 7.43
N ARG A 89 -10.71 2.20 7.94
CA ARG A 89 -11.63 2.50 9.04
C ARG A 89 -10.95 3.19 10.22
N ALA A 90 -9.83 2.64 10.68
CA ALA A 90 -9.13 3.16 11.86
C ALA A 90 -8.54 4.57 11.60
N GLN A 91 -7.93 4.76 10.42
CA GLN A 91 -7.35 6.03 10.02
C GLN A 91 -8.44 7.09 9.81
N MET A 92 -9.52 6.74 9.12
CA MET A 92 -10.66 7.65 8.91
C MET A 92 -11.27 8.11 10.23
N THR A 93 -11.49 7.18 11.18
CA THR A 93 -12.00 7.52 12.51
C THR A 93 -11.10 8.50 13.24
N ALA A 94 -9.78 8.26 13.22
CA ALA A 94 -8.81 9.09 13.90
C ALA A 94 -8.72 10.50 13.31
N PHE A 95 -8.62 10.60 11.98
CA PHE A 95 -8.49 11.90 11.30
C PHE A 95 -9.81 12.68 11.27
N ALA A 96 -10.96 12.00 11.23
CA ALA A 96 -12.25 12.66 11.39
C ALA A 96 -12.39 13.34 12.76
N ALA A 97 -11.88 12.71 13.82
CA ALA A 97 -11.82 13.32 15.16
C ALA A 97 -10.86 14.52 15.23
N ASP A 98 -9.86 14.56 14.35
CA ASP A 98 -8.94 15.70 14.19
C ASP A 98 -9.50 16.82 13.30
N GLY A 99 -10.76 16.72 12.84
CA GLY A 99 -11.42 17.74 12.01
C GLY A 99 -11.23 17.58 10.50
N TRP A 100 -10.67 16.48 10.02
CA TRP A 100 -10.55 16.21 8.59
C TRP A 100 -11.84 15.63 8.00
N ARG A 101 -12.19 16.04 6.80
CA ARG A 101 -13.16 15.34 5.98
C ARG A 101 -12.48 14.16 5.30
N CYS A 102 -12.75 12.97 5.79
CA CYS A 102 -12.14 11.72 5.34
C CYS A 102 -13.02 11.01 4.33
N ILE A 103 -12.48 10.68 3.17
CA ILE A 103 -13.16 9.99 2.07
C ILE A 103 -12.36 8.74 1.71
N ALA A 104 -13.01 7.58 1.64
CA ALA A 104 -12.40 6.35 1.16
C ALA A 104 -13.29 5.69 0.10
N PRO A 105 -12.97 5.81 -1.20
CA PRO A 105 -13.71 5.12 -2.24
C PRO A 105 -13.41 3.62 -2.25
N ASP A 106 -14.42 2.81 -2.61
CA ASP A 106 -14.15 1.52 -3.21
C ASP A 106 -13.62 1.77 -4.63
N MET A 107 -12.41 1.32 -4.89
CA MET A 107 -11.75 1.56 -6.16
C MET A 107 -12.47 0.82 -7.30
N ARG A 108 -12.22 1.20 -8.55
CA ARG A 108 -12.81 0.56 -9.73
C ARG A 108 -12.65 -0.96 -9.69
N GLY A 109 -13.76 -1.69 -9.80
CA GLY A 109 -13.79 -3.15 -9.76
C GLY A 109 -14.00 -3.74 -8.36
N TYR A 110 -14.11 -2.91 -7.33
CA TYR A 110 -14.27 -3.34 -5.95
C TYR A 110 -15.59 -2.86 -5.34
N GLY A 111 -16.04 -3.56 -4.31
CA GLY A 111 -17.17 -3.16 -3.49
C GLY A 111 -18.43 -2.85 -4.30
N ALA A 112 -19.05 -1.71 -4.01
CA ALA A 112 -20.22 -1.23 -4.72
C ALA A 112 -19.91 -0.26 -5.87
N SER A 113 -18.63 -0.04 -6.19
CA SER A 113 -18.22 0.74 -7.37
C SER A 113 -18.40 -0.03 -8.66
N SER A 114 -18.35 0.66 -9.81
CA SER A 114 -18.45 0.03 -11.13
C SER A 114 -17.33 -0.97 -11.39
N ALA A 115 -17.66 -2.10 -12.03
CA ALA A 115 -16.73 -3.16 -12.39
C ALA A 115 -16.84 -3.49 -13.89
N PRO A 116 -16.24 -2.70 -14.78
CA PRO A 116 -16.24 -2.97 -16.23
C PRO A 116 -15.62 -4.34 -16.54
N THR A 117 -16.09 -5.00 -17.60
CA THR A 117 -15.56 -6.30 -18.03
C THR A 117 -14.26 -6.19 -18.85
N ALA A 118 -14.05 -5.06 -19.53
CA ALA A 118 -12.86 -4.80 -20.31
C ALA A 118 -11.63 -4.58 -19.42
N THR A 119 -10.53 -5.28 -19.68
CA THR A 119 -9.32 -5.21 -18.86
C THR A 119 -8.62 -3.86 -18.95
N ASN A 120 -8.65 -3.19 -20.09
CA ASN A 120 -8.08 -1.85 -20.30
C ASN A 120 -8.82 -0.75 -19.51
N ALA A 121 -10.03 -1.02 -19.02
CA ALA A 121 -10.74 -0.12 -18.12
C ALA A 121 -10.03 0.05 -16.75
N TYR A 122 -9.07 -0.81 -16.42
CA TYR A 122 -8.32 -0.79 -15.17
C TYR A 122 -6.93 -0.17 -15.31
N ALA A 123 -6.61 0.43 -16.46
CA ALA A 123 -5.39 1.23 -16.62
C ALA A 123 -5.40 2.43 -15.66
N ASN A 124 -4.22 2.83 -15.17
CA ASN A 124 -4.06 3.91 -14.18
C ASN A 124 -4.76 5.20 -14.62
N GLU A 125 -4.68 5.57 -15.91
CA GLU A 125 -5.35 6.76 -16.46
C GLU A 125 -6.87 6.73 -16.21
N GLN A 126 -7.50 5.56 -16.37
CA GLN A 126 -8.93 5.41 -16.15
C GLN A 126 -9.30 5.54 -14.68
N VAL A 127 -8.49 4.96 -13.79
CA VAL A 127 -8.70 5.01 -12.34
C VAL A 127 -8.41 6.41 -11.79
N VAL A 128 -7.36 7.07 -12.28
CA VAL A 128 -7.07 8.48 -11.94
C VAL A 128 -8.21 9.39 -12.38
N ALA A 129 -8.77 9.17 -13.56
CA ALA A 129 -9.93 9.95 -14.02
C ALA A 129 -11.17 9.76 -13.12
N ASP A 130 -11.39 8.55 -12.55
CA ASP A 130 -12.46 8.36 -11.55
C ASP A 130 -12.21 9.18 -10.29
N MET A 131 -10.95 9.24 -9.85
CA MET A 131 -10.57 10.03 -8.67
C MET A 131 -10.68 11.54 -8.93
N VAL A 132 -10.38 12.01 -10.14
CA VAL A 132 -10.62 13.39 -10.56
C VAL A 132 -12.11 13.73 -10.49
N GLU A 133 -12.96 12.88 -11.07
CA GLU A 133 -14.42 13.08 -11.05
C GLU A 133 -14.99 13.06 -9.63
N LEU A 134 -14.54 12.12 -8.78
CA LEU A 134 -14.92 12.09 -7.37
C LEU A 134 -14.45 13.35 -6.64
N HIS A 135 -13.21 13.77 -6.85
CA HIS A 135 -12.65 14.97 -6.23
C HIS A 135 -13.44 16.24 -6.63
N ASP A 136 -13.82 16.37 -7.90
CA ASP A 136 -14.67 17.48 -8.36
C ASP A 136 -16.04 17.45 -7.68
N HIS A 137 -16.66 16.27 -7.55
CA HIS A 137 -17.91 16.08 -6.82
C HIS A 137 -17.80 16.50 -5.35
N LEU A 138 -16.65 16.28 -4.72
CA LEU A 138 -16.38 16.66 -3.33
C LEU A 138 -16.05 18.16 -3.14
N GLY A 139 -16.06 18.95 -4.22
CA GLY A 139 -15.85 20.39 -4.22
C GLY A 139 -14.48 20.83 -4.75
N GLY A 140 -13.63 19.93 -5.20
CA GLY A 140 -12.39 20.21 -5.94
C GLY A 140 -11.28 20.93 -5.16
N LYS A 141 -11.40 21.06 -3.83
CA LYS A 141 -10.34 21.67 -2.99
C LYS A 141 -9.13 20.74 -2.91
N PRO A 142 -7.89 21.26 -3.03
CA PRO A 142 -6.70 20.41 -2.95
C PRO A 142 -6.69 19.52 -1.70
N ALA A 143 -6.49 18.21 -1.90
CA ALA A 143 -6.56 17.18 -0.87
C ALA A 143 -5.18 16.63 -0.50
N VAL A 144 -5.07 15.98 0.66
CA VAL A 144 -3.99 15.03 0.91
C VAL A 144 -4.44 13.66 0.38
N TRP A 145 -3.66 13.09 -0.54
CA TRP A 145 -3.94 11.79 -1.14
C TRP A 145 -3.15 10.71 -0.41
N VAL A 146 -3.87 9.76 0.16
CA VAL A 146 -3.30 8.63 0.92
C VAL A 146 -3.58 7.36 0.15
N GLY A 147 -2.57 6.55 -0.11
CA GLY A 147 -2.75 5.29 -0.81
C GLY A 147 -2.03 4.13 -0.14
N HIS A 148 -2.58 2.92 -0.26
CA HIS A 148 -1.95 1.66 0.10
C HIS A 148 -1.95 0.72 -1.09
N ASP A 149 -0.84 -0.02 -1.32
CA ASP A 149 -0.67 -0.96 -2.43
C ASP A 149 -0.97 -0.29 -3.79
N TRP A 150 -1.90 -0.79 -4.61
CA TRP A 150 -2.35 -0.12 -5.84
C TRP A 150 -2.91 1.28 -5.57
N GLY A 151 -3.50 1.51 -4.40
CA GLY A 151 -3.91 2.85 -3.99
C GLY A 151 -2.75 3.83 -3.88
N SER A 152 -1.53 3.39 -3.47
CA SER A 152 -0.31 4.20 -3.50
C SER A 152 0.08 4.57 -4.92
N VAL A 153 -0.04 3.63 -5.86
CA VAL A 153 0.22 3.87 -7.29
C VAL A 153 -0.70 4.96 -7.83
N ILE A 154 -1.99 4.89 -7.51
CA ILE A 154 -2.97 5.89 -7.95
C ILE A 154 -2.77 7.23 -7.23
N ALA A 155 -2.49 7.26 -5.92
CA ALA A 155 -2.19 8.49 -5.19
C ALA A 155 -0.95 9.21 -5.76
N GLY A 156 0.13 8.47 -6.04
CA GLY A 156 1.31 9.00 -6.72
C GLY A 156 1.01 9.53 -8.12
N SER A 157 0.19 8.80 -8.89
CA SER A 157 -0.24 9.23 -10.22
C SER A 157 -1.13 10.47 -10.17
N MET A 158 -2.03 10.60 -9.18
CA MET A 158 -2.82 11.82 -8.95
C MET A 158 -1.92 13.04 -8.75
N VAL A 159 -0.93 12.93 -7.87
CA VAL A 159 -0.02 14.06 -7.60
C VAL A 159 0.89 14.35 -8.79
N ALA A 160 1.30 13.33 -9.56
CA ALA A 160 2.13 13.52 -10.75
C ALA A 160 1.40 14.19 -11.90
N HIS A 161 0.13 13.84 -12.15
CA HIS A 161 -0.65 14.36 -13.28
C HIS A 161 -1.52 15.57 -12.93
N HIS A 162 -1.93 15.70 -11.66
CA HIS A 162 -2.85 16.72 -11.17
C HIS A 162 -2.34 17.38 -9.88
N PRO A 163 -1.11 17.97 -9.89
CA PRO A 163 -0.52 18.57 -8.69
C PRO A 163 -1.38 19.70 -8.10
N GLU A 164 -2.18 20.37 -8.92
CA GLU A 164 -3.10 21.42 -8.49
C GLU A 164 -4.25 20.90 -7.61
N ARG A 165 -4.52 19.61 -7.65
CA ARG A 165 -5.55 18.91 -6.85
C ARG A 165 -5.01 18.32 -5.56
N ALA A 166 -3.73 18.51 -5.29
CA ALA A 166 -3.05 17.90 -4.17
C ALA A 166 -2.35 18.94 -3.27
N ARG A 167 -2.35 18.68 -1.98
CA ARG A 167 -1.50 19.35 -0.99
C ARG A 167 -0.27 18.50 -0.68
N ALA A 168 -0.42 17.18 -0.70
CA ALA A 168 0.62 16.21 -0.39
C ALA A 168 0.18 14.79 -0.79
N ALA A 169 1.14 13.84 -0.78
CA ALA A 169 0.87 12.42 -0.89
C ALA A 169 1.39 11.65 0.34
N VAL A 170 0.62 10.64 0.77
CA VAL A 170 1.05 9.60 1.71
C VAL A 170 0.97 8.26 0.99
N LEU A 171 2.10 7.62 0.81
CA LEU A 171 2.22 6.34 0.11
C LEU A 171 2.58 5.26 1.12
N VAL A 172 1.74 4.23 1.23
CA VAL A 172 1.88 3.17 2.23
C VAL A 172 2.21 1.87 1.53
N SER A 173 3.28 1.22 1.94
CA SER A 173 3.82 -0.06 1.50
C SER A 173 4.37 -0.08 0.07
N VAL A 174 3.76 0.58 -0.92
CA VAL A 174 4.27 0.61 -2.30
C VAL A 174 4.88 1.97 -2.61
N PRO A 175 6.19 2.03 -2.97
CA PRO A 175 6.87 3.29 -3.28
C PRO A 175 6.41 3.85 -4.63
N TYR A 176 6.68 5.14 -4.86
CA TYR A 176 6.38 5.80 -6.13
C TYR A 176 7.35 5.40 -7.24
N PHE A 177 6.81 5.05 -8.40
CA PHE A 177 7.56 4.76 -9.61
C PHE A 177 7.17 5.75 -10.71
N PRO A 178 8.02 6.73 -11.07
CA PRO A 178 7.72 7.70 -12.13
C PRO A 178 7.56 7.06 -13.51
N GLY A 179 8.09 5.84 -13.70
CA GLY A 179 7.93 5.04 -14.93
C GLY A 179 6.74 4.07 -14.91
N ALA A 180 5.82 4.21 -13.95
CA ALA A 180 4.72 3.32 -13.61
C ALA A 180 5.13 2.10 -12.75
N ASN A 181 4.16 1.59 -11.98
CA ASN A 181 4.27 0.29 -11.28
C ASN A 181 3.94 -0.82 -12.29
N ALA A 182 4.95 -1.24 -13.05
CA ALA A 182 4.84 -2.18 -14.17
C ALA A 182 6.06 -3.09 -14.21
N LEU A 183 5.92 -4.33 -14.69
CA LEU A 183 7.01 -5.30 -14.71
C LEU A 183 8.30 -4.77 -15.36
N PRO A 184 8.27 -4.06 -16.50
CA PRO A 184 9.50 -3.48 -17.07
C PRO A 184 10.21 -2.47 -16.16
N THR A 185 9.50 -1.81 -15.26
CA THR A 185 10.07 -0.89 -14.25
C THR A 185 10.57 -1.63 -13.03
N LEU A 186 9.84 -2.65 -12.57
CA LEU A 186 10.06 -3.34 -11.30
C LEU A 186 11.17 -4.41 -11.38
N VAL A 187 11.19 -5.21 -12.44
CA VAL A 187 12.13 -6.35 -12.59
C VAL A 187 13.61 -5.92 -12.56
N PRO A 188 14.02 -4.77 -13.14
CA PRO A 188 15.40 -4.26 -13.01
C PRO A 188 15.82 -3.87 -11.59
N LEU A 189 14.86 -3.71 -10.66
CA LEU A 189 15.10 -3.34 -9.27
C LEU A 189 15.13 -4.52 -8.31
N VAL A 190 14.90 -5.73 -8.83
CA VAL A 190 14.90 -6.97 -8.03
C VAL A 190 16.27 -7.18 -7.38
N ASP A 191 16.27 -7.48 -6.09
CA ASP A 191 17.46 -7.88 -5.37
C ASP A 191 17.89 -9.29 -5.81
N ARG A 192 18.97 -9.36 -6.58
CA ARG A 192 19.45 -10.60 -7.19
C ARG A 192 20.22 -11.51 -6.24
N ASP A 193 20.60 -11.02 -5.08
CA ASP A 193 21.16 -11.86 -4.01
C ASP A 193 20.07 -12.71 -3.36
N ILE A 194 18.86 -12.17 -3.23
CA ILE A 194 17.68 -12.91 -2.73
C ILE A 194 17.02 -13.71 -3.87
N TYR A 195 16.94 -13.14 -5.08
CA TYR A 195 16.22 -13.70 -6.23
C TYR A 195 17.16 -13.87 -7.45
N PRO A 196 18.09 -14.86 -7.46
CA PRO A 196 18.93 -15.14 -8.62
C PRO A 196 18.12 -15.28 -9.91
N ALA A 197 18.57 -14.63 -11.00
CA ALA A 197 17.79 -14.46 -12.21
C ALA A 197 17.48 -15.79 -12.95
N ASP A 198 18.38 -16.76 -12.87
CA ASP A 198 18.22 -18.11 -13.43
C ASP A 198 17.07 -18.89 -12.78
N ARG A 199 16.79 -18.61 -11.51
CA ARG A 199 15.76 -19.28 -10.72
C ARG A 199 14.50 -18.43 -10.54
N TYR A 200 14.64 -17.11 -10.50
CA TYR A 200 13.57 -16.14 -10.24
C TYR A 200 13.66 -14.98 -11.22
N PRO A 201 13.33 -15.17 -12.52
CA PRO A 201 13.53 -14.14 -13.55
C PRO A 201 12.80 -12.83 -13.22
N ASP A 202 11.56 -12.90 -12.72
CA ASP A 202 10.77 -11.74 -12.31
C ASP A 202 10.90 -11.43 -10.80
N GLY A 203 11.78 -12.14 -10.06
CA GLY A 203 11.94 -11.95 -8.63
C GLY A 203 10.64 -12.15 -7.86
N GLN A 204 10.38 -11.27 -6.89
CA GLN A 204 9.15 -11.26 -6.11
C GLN A 204 7.89 -10.93 -6.92
N TRP A 205 8.04 -10.46 -8.17
CA TRP A 205 6.95 -10.06 -9.07
C TRP A 205 6.41 -11.19 -9.96
N ASP A 206 6.85 -12.44 -9.78
CA ASP A 206 6.40 -13.58 -10.57
C ASP A 206 4.87 -13.80 -10.47
N TYR A 207 4.23 -13.48 -9.34
CA TYR A 207 2.77 -13.48 -9.22
C TYR A 207 2.11 -12.44 -10.16
N TYR A 208 2.75 -11.28 -10.35
CA TYR A 208 2.28 -10.24 -11.27
C TYR A 208 2.35 -10.77 -12.71
N ARG A 209 3.51 -11.36 -13.09
CA ARG A 209 3.69 -12.04 -14.38
C ARG A 209 2.60 -13.08 -14.62
N TYR A 210 2.33 -13.91 -13.62
CA TYR A 210 1.29 -14.93 -13.70
C TYR A 210 -0.09 -14.34 -13.94
N TYR A 211 -0.47 -13.25 -13.25
CA TYR A 211 -1.76 -12.60 -13.48
C TYR A 211 -1.86 -11.99 -14.88
N THR A 212 -0.77 -11.43 -15.40
CA THR A 212 -0.72 -10.85 -16.74
C THR A 212 -0.89 -11.92 -17.82
N GLU A 213 -0.23 -13.05 -17.69
CA GLU A 213 -0.18 -14.09 -18.71
C GLU A 213 -1.29 -15.14 -18.57
N HIS A 214 -1.80 -15.36 -17.36
CA HIS A 214 -2.72 -16.44 -17.02
C HIS A 214 -3.96 -15.96 -16.25
N LEU A 215 -4.54 -14.81 -16.65
CA LEU A 215 -5.67 -14.19 -15.94
C LEU A 215 -6.79 -15.18 -15.59
N ALA A 216 -7.22 -15.99 -16.55
CA ALA A 216 -8.35 -16.91 -16.36
C ALA A 216 -8.04 -17.94 -15.26
N SER A 217 -6.83 -18.52 -15.26
CA SER A 217 -6.39 -19.49 -14.26
C SER A 217 -6.22 -18.82 -12.89
N ALA A 218 -5.61 -17.63 -12.85
CA ALA A 218 -5.42 -16.87 -11.61
C ALA A 218 -6.77 -16.55 -10.94
N VAL A 219 -7.75 -16.12 -11.73
CA VAL A 219 -9.11 -15.83 -11.25
C VAL A 219 -9.80 -17.11 -10.77
N ALA A 220 -9.72 -18.21 -11.54
CA ALA A 220 -10.32 -19.47 -11.15
C ALA A 220 -9.77 -20.01 -9.83
N ASP A 221 -8.43 -19.96 -9.64
CA ASP A 221 -7.75 -20.38 -8.42
C ASP A 221 -8.22 -19.56 -7.19
N LEU A 222 -8.30 -18.23 -7.35
CA LEU A 222 -8.70 -17.32 -6.27
C LEU A 222 -10.19 -17.45 -5.96
N ASP A 223 -11.03 -17.62 -6.98
CA ASP A 223 -12.48 -17.71 -6.86
C ASP A 223 -12.95 -19.09 -6.32
N ALA A 224 -12.14 -20.13 -6.45
CA ALA A 224 -12.48 -21.49 -6.00
C ALA A 224 -12.80 -21.57 -4.49
N ASN A 225 -12.19 -20.71 -3.68
CA ASN A 225 -12.51 -20.55 -2.26
C ASN A 225 -12.17 -19.12 -1.80
N LYS A 226 -13.02 -18.16 -2.14
CA LYS A 226 -12.79 -16.72 -1.91
C LYS A 226 -12.44 -16.37 -0.46
N ALA A 227 -13.12 -16.97 0.51
CA ALA A 227 -12.87 -16.72 1.92
C ALA A 227 -11.45 -17.17 2.34
N SER A 228 -11.06 -18.39 1.96
CA SER A 228 -9.71 -18.90 2.26
C SER A 228 -8.64 -18.18 1.42
N SER A 229 -8.94 -17.79 0.18
CA SER A 229 -8.04 -17.00 -0.64
C SER A 229 -7.72 -15.67 0.04
N LEU A 230 -8.73 -14.92 0.46
CA LEU A 230 -8.56 -13.66 1.21
C LEU A 230 -7.81 -13.90 2.52
N ALA A 231 -8.23 -14.90 3.32
CA ALA A 231 -7.57 -15.21 4.58
C ALA A 231 -6.09 -15.61 4.40
N SER A 232 -5.72 -16.25 3.28
CA SER A 232 -4.34 -16.63 2.98
C SER A 232 -3.48 -15.45 2.50
N ILE A 233 -4.11 -14.42 1.93
CA ILE A 233 -3.45 -13.19 1.45
C ILE A 233 -3.21 -12.23 2.61
N PHE A 234 -4.21 -11.99 3.44
CA PHE A 234 -4.10 -11.09 4.59
C PHE A 234 -3.39 -11.78 5.76
N ARG A 235 -2.05 -11.71 5.76
CA ARG A 235 -1.20 -12.28 6.81
C ARG A 235 -0.28 -11.20 7.36
N ARG A 236 -0.05 -11.24 8.67
CA ARG A 236 0.95 -10.39 9.32
C ARG A 236 2.36 -10.78 8.90
N GLY A 237 3.28 -9.83 9.04
CA GLY A 237 4.69 -10.05 8.75
C GLY A 237 5.33 -11.15 9.61
N ASP A 238 6.23 -11.87 8.99
CA ASP A 238 7.09 -12.87 9.65
C ASP A 238 8.55 -12.42 9.51
N PRO A 239 9.22 -12.02 10.61
CA PRO A 239 10.63 -11.66 10.57
C PRO A 239 11.53 -12.78 10.01
N ALA A 240 11.14 -14.05 10.17
CA ALA A 240 11.90 -15.18 9.66
C ALA A 240 11.84 -15.33 8.13
N ALA A 241 10.89 -14.66 7.47
CA ALA A 241 10.77 -14.64 6.00
C ALA A 241 11.68 -13.60 5.34
N MET A 242 12.20 -12.63 6.09
CA MET A 242 13.02 -11.56 5.54
C MET A 242 14.37 -12.09 5.01
N GLY A 243 14.81 -11.51 3.87
CA GLY A 243 16.03 -11.97 3.20
C GLY A 243 15.91 -13.32 2.48
N LYS A 244 14.70 -13.84 2.32
CA LYS A 244 14.43 -15.11 1.62
C LYS A 244 13.43 -14.89 0.48
N PRO A 245 13.49 -15.75 -0.58
CA PRO A 245 12.50 -15.70 -1.64
C PRO A 245 11.07 -15.92 -1.12
N THR A 246 10.16 -15.01 -1.45
CA THR A 246 8.76 -15.12 -1.05
C THR A 246 8.04 -16.21 -1.86
N PRO A 247 6.91 -16.76 -1.36
CA PRO A 247 6.05 -17.64 -2.16
C PRO A 247 5.58 -17.03 -3.47
N ASN A 248 5.46 -15.70 -3.52
CA ASN A 248 5.05 -14.93 -4.71
C ASN A 248 6.06 -15.02 -5.86
N ALA A 249 7.34 -15.30 -5.58
CA ALA A 249 8.40 -15.49 -6.57
C ALA A 249 8.36 -16.86 -7.29
N SER A 250 7.32 -17.65 -7.09
CA SER A 250 7.24 -19.02 -7.62
C SER A 250 5.84 -19.39 -8.10
N VAL A 251 4.97 -18.42 -8.35
CA VAL A 251 3.57 -18.65 -8.73
C VAL A 251 3.49 -19.29 -10.11
N THR A 252 4.21 -18.74 -11.10
CA THR A 252 4.26 -19.29 -12.47
C THR A 252 4.81 -20.71 -12.48
N ARG A 253 5.95 -20.94 -11.82
CA ARG A 253 6.57 -22.27 -11.77
C ARG A 253 5.72 -23.32 -11.07
N LYS A 254 4.86 -22.92 -10.12
CA LYS A 254 3.93 -23.81 -9.43
C LYS A 254 2.63 -24.04 -10.19
N GLY A 255 2.41 -23.35 -11.30
CA GLY A 255 1.18 -23.40 -12.07
C GLY A 255 0.00 -22.67 -11.43
N GLY A 256 0.27 -21.68 -10.56
CA GLY A 256 -0.72 -20.87 -9.88
C GLY A 256 -0.36 -20.57 -8.43
N ARG A 257 -1.10 -19.64 -7.83
CA ARG A 257 -0.87 -19.21 -6.44
C ARG A 257 -0.95 -20.37 -5.44
N PHE A 258 -1.80 -21.35 -5.70
CA PHE A 258 -2.04 -22.51 -4.84
C PHE A 258 -1.48 -23.80 -5.42
N GLY A 259 -0.63 -23.72 -6.47
CA GLY A 259 -0.02 -24.87 -7.13
C GLY A 259 -1.06 -25.84 -7.69
N ALA A 260 -0.74 -27.14 -7.70
CA ALA A 260 -1.60 -28.19 -8.25
C ALA A 260 -2.99 -28.32 -7.58
N ALA A 261 -3.21 -27.68 -6.43
CA ALA A 261 -4.50 -27.68 -5.78
C ALA A 261 -5.51 -26.72 -6.44
N HIS A 262 -5.05 -25.73 -7.19
CA HIS A 262 -5.85 -24.71 -7.86
C HIS A 262 -6.93 -24.04 -6.99
N ARG A 263 -6.70 -24.00 -5.67
CA ARG A 263 -7.58 -23.40 -4.67
C ARG A 263 -6.84 -23.19 -3.35
N ALA A 264 -7.22 -22.13 -2.64
CA ALA A 264 -6.70 -21.90 -1.29
C ALA A 264 -7.05 -23.05 -0.35
N PRO A 265 -6.11 -23.53 0.46
CA PRO A 265 -6.42 -24.46 1.54
C PRO A 265 -7.34 -23.80 2.55
N PRO A 266 -8.14 -24.57 3.33
CA PRO A 266 -8.94 -24.02 4.40
C PRO A 266 -8.12 -23.15 5.33
N THR A 267 -8.35 -21.84 5.31
CA THR A 267 -7.58 -20.85 6.05
C THR A 267 -8.50 -19.95 6.84
N LYS A 268 -8.22 -19.76 8.13
CA LYS A 268 -8.95 -18.81 8.98
C LYS A 268 -8.34 -17.41 8.84
N PRO A 269 -9.17 -16.35 8.87
CA PRO A 269 -8.66 -14.97 8.91
C PRO A 269 -7.85 -14.72 10.19
N ASP A 270 -6.89 -13.82 10.11
CA ASP A 270 -6.20 -13.30 11.29
C ASP A 270 -7.08 -12.21 11.94
N PRO A 271 -7.61 -12.44 13.16
CA PRO A 271 -8.53 -11.50 13.80
C PRO A 271 -7.85 -10.20 14.24
N LEU A 272 -6.51 -10.15 14.27
CA LEU A 272 -5.76 -8.93 14.57
C LEU A 272 -5.66 -8.00 13.36
N LEU A 273 -5.75 -8.55 12.14
CA LEU A 273 -5.84 -7.76 10.91
C LEU A 273 -7.28 -7.31 10.67
N TRP A 274 -8.20 -8.28 10.56
CA TRP A 274 -9.59 -8.03 10.24
C TRP A 274 -10.50 -8.41 11.40
N PRO A 275 -11.24 -7.46 12.01
CA PRO A 275 -12.39 -7.81 12.87
C PRO A 275 -13.39 -8.67 12.09
N GLY A 276 -14.04 -9.62 12.75
CA GLY A 276 -14.89 -10.61 12.08
C GLY A 276 -15.92 -9.99 11.12
N THR A 277 -16.62 -8.94 11.55
CA THR A 277 -17.64 -8.24 10.73
C THR A 277 -17.05 -7.58 9.48
N ASP A 278 -15.83 -7.04 9.55
CA ASP A 278 -15.17 -6.39 8.42
C ASP A 278 -14.63 -7.44 7.43
N PHE A 279 -14.09 -8.56 7.94
CA PHE A 279 -13.71 -9.68 7.09
C PHE A 279 -14.92 -10.31 6.37
N ASP A 280 -16.05 -10.47 7.06
CA ASP A 280 -17.29 -10.98 6.46
C ASP A 280 -17.81 -10.04 5.37
N THR A 281 -17.67 -8.73 5.55
CA THR A 281 -18.01 -7.74 4.52
C THR A 281 -17.09 -7.84 3.30
N LEU A 282 -15.78 -7.97 3.51
CA LEU A 282 -14.81 -8.22 2.45
C LEU A 282 -15.16 -9.50 1.68
N VAL A 283 -15.35 -10.61 2.37
CA VAL A 283 -15.71 -11.91 1.77
C VAL A 283 -17.03 -11.83 0.98
N ARG A 284 -18.03 -11.14 1.50
CA ARG A 284 -19.33 -10.95 0.81
C ARG A 284 -19.13 -10.20 -0.49
N SER A 285 -18.38 -9.10 -0.48
CA SER A 285 -18.06 -8.33 -1.68
C SER A 285 -17.40 -9.20 -2.75
N PHE A 286 -16.39 -10.00 -2.36
CA PHE A 286 -15.71 -10.88 -3.30
C PHE A 286 -16.55 -12.08 -3.74
N LYS A 287 -17.49 -12.57 -2.91
CA LYS A 287 -18.47 -13.58 -3.35
C LYS A 287 -19.36 -13.05 -4.48
N GLU A 288 -19.75 -11.81 -4.42
CA GLU A 288 -20.58 -11.15 -5.43
C GLU A 288 -19.80 -10.77 -6.69
N ARG A 289 -18.58 -10.26 -6.55
CA ARG A 289 -17.79 -9.65 -7.64
C ARG A 289 -16.72 -10.55 -8.22
N GLY A 290 -16.16 -11.47 -7.42
CA GLY A 290 -15.00 -12.29 -7.79
C GLY A 290 -13.69 -11.50 -7.89
N PHE A 291 -12.63 -12.20 -8.31
CA PHE A 291 -11.30 -11.66 -8.46
C PHE A 291 -10.95 -11.14 -9.86
N ARG A 292 -11.87 -11.29 -10.85
CA ARG A 292 -11.56 -10.88 -12.23
C ARG A 292 -11.20 -9.40 -12.34
N ALA A 293 -12.03 -8.52 -11.82
CA ALA A 293 -11.80 -7.08 -11.86
C ALA A 293 -10.54 -6.68 -11.06
N PRO A 294 -10.34 -7.13 -9.81
CA PRO A 294 -9.09 -6.93 -9.08
C PRO A 294 -7.84 -7.40 -9.83
N CYS A 295 -7.86 -8.58 -10.45
CA CYS A 295 -6.71 -9.08 -11.21
C CYS A 295 -6.47 -8.29 -12.51
N ALA A 296 -7.48 -7.65 -13.09
CA ALA A 296 -7.33 -6.86 -14.31
C ALA A 296 -6.45 -5.61 -14.12
N TRP A 297 -6.22 -5.16 -12.89
CA TRP A 297 -5.29 -4.05 -12.59
C TRP A 297 -3.86 -4.36 -13.01
N TYR A 298 -3.46 -5.63 -13.01
CA TYR A 298 -2.13 -6.11 -13.37
C TYR A 298 -1.91 -6.26 -14.90
N LEU A 299 -2.90 -5.96 -15.75
CA LEU A 299 -2.86 -6.26 -17.17
C LEU A 299 -2.59 -5.04 -18.06
N ASN A 300 -2.18 -3.90 -17.48
CA ASN A 300 -2.17 -2.63 -18.20
C ASN A 300 -0.78 -1.97 -18.23
N ASP A 301 0.31 -2.75 -18.18
CA ASP A 301 1.68 -2.24 -18.10
C ASP A 301 2.01 -1.21 -19.20
N GLU A 302 1.74 -1.53 -20.46
CA GLU A 302 2.02 -0.64 -21.59
C GLU A 302 1.24 0.68 -21.48
N ALA A 303 -0.06 0.61 -21.18
CA ALA A 303 -0.92 1.78 -21.02
C ALA A 303 -0.47 2.62 -19.80
N ASN A 304 -0.10 1.97 -18.69
CA ASN A 304 0.38 2.62 -17.48
C ASN A 304 1.72 3.32 -17.71
N ILE A 305 2.66 2.70 -18.41
CA ILE A 305 3.93 3.31 -18.81
C ILE A 305 3.70 4.48 -19.76
N ALA A 306 2.83 4.32 -20.74
CA ALA A 306 2.49 5.41 -21.68
C ALA A 306 1.83 6.59 -20.96
N TYR A 307 0.97 6.31 -19.98
CA TYR A 307 0.37 7.35 -19.13
C TYR A 307 1.44 8.05 -18.28
N ALA A 308 2.28 7.31 -17.57
CA ALA A 308 3.33 7.85 -16.73
C ALA A 308 4.28 8.78 -17.50
N ARG A 309 4.63 8.45 -18.75
CA ARG A 309 5.47 9.28 -19.63
C ARG A 309 4.85 10.65 -19.97
N ARG A 310 3.53 10.78 -19.88
CA ARG A 310 2.81 12.04 -20.13
C ARG A 310 2.69 12.91 -18.87
N ALA A 311 3.17 12.42 -17.72
CA ALA A 311 3.11 13.19 -16.49
C ALA A 311 3.91 14.49 -16.62
N PRO A 312 3.38 15.64 -16.18
CA PRO A 312 4.12 16.89 -16.09
C PRO A 312 5.46 16.70 -15.37
N SER A 313 6.47 17.47 -15.75
CA SER A 313 7.80 17.44 -15.13
C SER A 313 8.47 16.04 -15.11
N GLY A 314 8.11 15.17 -16.07
CA GLY A 314 8.63 13.79 -16.14
C GLY A 314 8.26 12.93 -14.93
N GLY A 315 7.12 13.20 -14.32
CA GLY A 315 6.65 12.49 -13.13
C GLY A 315 7.36 12.88 -11.84
N ARG A 316 8.08 14.02 -11.81
CA ARG A 316 8.67 14.54 -10.57
C ARG A 316 7.59 15.08 -9.64
N LEU A 317 7.56 14.61 -8.39
CA LEU A 317 6.67 15.10 -7.35
C LEU A 317 7.35 16.25 -6.59
N THR A 318 6.77 17.45 -6.69
CA THR A 318 7.28 18.66 -6.04
C THR A 318 6.63 18.96 -4.70
N LEU A 319 5.45 18.37 -4.47
CA LEU A 319 4.72 18.45 -3.21
C LEU A 319 5.31 17.52 -2.15
N PRO A 320 5.04 17.75 -0.86
CA PRO A 320 5.48 16.86 0.20
C PRO A 320 4.96 15.43 0.00
N VAL A 321 5.86 14.45 0.14
CA VAL A 321 5.55 13.02 0.06
C VAL A 321 6.00 12.34 1.35
N LEU A 322 5.09 11.63 2.00
CA LEU A 322 5.41 10.66 3.03
C LEU A 322 5.36 9.25 2.41
N PHE A 323 6.44 8.51 2.55
CA PHE A 323 6.43 7.08 2.31
C PHE A 323 6.51 6.32 3.64
N VAL A 324 5.54 5.44 3.87
CA VAL A 324 5.51 4.58 5.05
C VAL A 324 5.88 3.16 4.63
N ASN A 325 7.07 2.76 5.04
CA ASN A 325 7.67 1.48 4.67
C ASN A 325 7.36 0.41 5.72
N GLY A 326 6.90 -0.77 5.26
CA GLY A 326 6.76 -1.95 6.10
C GLY A 326 8.12 -2.68 6.21
N GLN A 327 8.71 -2.70 7.41
CA GLN A 327 10.00 -3.36 7.62
C GLN A 327 9.96 -4.86 7.30
N LEU A 328 8.80 -5.48 7.44
CA LEU A 328 8.58 -6.91 7.21
C LEU A 328 7.83 -7.21 5.90
N ASP A 329 7.67 -6.22 5.01
CA ASP A 329 7.10 -6.43 3.68
C ASP A 329 8.14 -7.06 2.76
N ALA A 330 8.10 -8.38 2.63
CA ALA A 330 9.05 -9.12 1.81
C ALA A 330 8.93 -8.87 0.29
N ILE A 331 7.95 -8.07 -0.15
CA ILE A 331 7.74 -7.71 -1.56
C ILE A 331 8.16 -6.27 -1.83
N ASN A 332 7.71 -5.34 -1.00
CA ASN A 332 7.80 -3.90 -1.27
C ASN A 332 8.71 -3.13 -0.32
N THR A 333 9.29 -3.77 0.71
CA THR A 333 10.25 -3.05 1.57
C THR A 333 11.37 -2.43 0.74
N ILE A 334 11.72 -1.18 1.06
CA ILE A 334 12.83 -0.47 0.41
C ILE A 334 14.14 -0.57 1.22
N ASN A 335 14.13 -1.35 2.31
CA ASN A 335 15.28 -1.51 3.18
C ASN A 335 16.29 -2.48 2.57
N GLY A 336 17.54 -2.02 2.44
CA GLY A 336 18.66 -2.84 1.96
C GLY A 336 18.63 -3.18 0.46
N ASN A 337 17.75 -2.55 -0.35
CA ASN A 337 17.63 -2.79 -1.77
C ASN A 337 17.37 -1.52 -2.59
N ARG A 338 17.26 -1.68 -3.91
CA ARG A 338 17.11 -0.56 -4.86
C ARG A 338 15.66 -0.15 -5.14
N LEU A 339 14.67 -0.80 -4.55
CA LEU A 339 13.26 -0.59 -4.89
C LEU A 339 12.80 0.86 -4.61
N GLY A 340 13.38 1.50 -3.59
CA GLY A 340 13.10 2.89 -3.25
C GLY A 340 13.83 3.95 -4.08
N ASP A 341 14.82 3.59 -4.93
CA ASP A 341 15.66 4.56 -5.65
C ASP A 341 14.87 5.45 -6.62
N PRO A 342 13.91 4.92 -7.41
CA PRO A 342 13.10 5.76 -8.29
C PRO A 342 12.33 6.83 -7.53
N MET A 343 11.72 6.48 -6.40
CA MET A 343 10.98 7.41 -5.54
C MET A 343 11.91 8.47 -4.95
N ARG A 344 13.08 8.07 -4.41
CA ARG A 344 14.08 9.00 -3.85
C ARG A 344 14.57 10.02 -4.88
N THR A 345 14.64 9.61 -6.15
CA THR A 345 15.04 10.48 -7.26
C THR A 345 13.92 11.41 -7.70
N ALA A 346 12.68 10.91 -7.74
CA ALA A 346 11.54 11.64 -8.29
C ALA A 346 10.89 12.60 -7.30
N CYS A 347 10.94 12.34 -5.98
CA CYS A 347 10.30 13.17 -4.97
C CYS A 347 11.24 14.27 -4.47
N ALA A 348 10.85 15.54 -4.63
CA ALA A 348 11.65 16.69 -4.20
C ALA A 348 11.66 16.88 -2.67
N ASP A 349 10.55 16.58 -2.02
CA ASP A 349 10.37 16.65 -0.55
C ASP A 349 9.83 15.31 -0.04
N LEU A 350 10.73 14.34 0.14
CA LEU A 350 10.42 12.98 0.59
C LEU A 350 10.76 12.80 2.07
N THR A 351 9.79 12.30 2.82
CA THR A 351 9.99 11.74 4.16
C THR A 351 9.73 10.24 4.11
N VAL A 352 10.60 9.43 4.69
CA VAL A 352 10.44 7.98 4.81
C VAL A 352 10.34 7.61 6.27
N ILE A 353 9.33 6.82 6.63
CA ILE A 353 9.12 6.29 7.99
C ILE A 353 8.98 4.77 7.90
N ASP A 354 9.77 4.06 8.71
CA ASP A 354 9.69 2.62 8.86
C ASP A 354 8.70 2.25 9.97
N LEU A 355 7.76 1.34 9.69
CA LEU A 355 6.90 0.72 10.71
C LEU A 355 7.19 -0.78 10.84
N PRO A 356 7.04 -1.38 12.05
CA PRO A 356 7.39 -2.77 12.32
C PRO A 356 6.29 -3.76 11.86
N GLY A 357 5.67 -3.49 10.73
CA GLY A 357 4.68 -4.34 10.08
C GLY A 357 5.14 -4.80 8.71
N ALA A 358 4.33 -5.63 8.07
CA ALA A 358 4.54 -6.06 6.70
C ALA A 358 3.72 -5.21 5.72
N HIS A 359 3.09 -5.90 4.75
CA HIS A 359 2.37 -5.23 3.69
C HIS A 359 1.12 -4.48 4.17
N TRP A 360 0.39 -5.08 5.13
CA TRP A 360 -0.93 -4.59 5.56
C TRP A 360 -0.85 -3.52 6.65
N LEU A 361 0.03 -2.52 6.50
CA LEU A 361 0.27 -1.48 7.51
C LEU A 361 -1.00 -0.78 8.02
N PRO A 362 -2.03 -0.48 7.20
CA PRO A 362 -3.28 0.09 7.69
C PRO A 362 -4.01 -0.80 8.71
N LEU A 363 -3.74 -2.11 8.67
CA LEU A 363 -4.32 -3.11 9.58
C LEU A 363 -3.35 -3.56 10.66
N GLU A 364 -2.06 -3.74 10.32
CA GLU A 364 -1.04 -4.24 11.26
C GLU A 364 -0.58 -3.17 12.24
N CYS A 365 -0.41 -1.95 11.75
CA CYS A 365 0.20 -0.83 12.47
C CYS A 365 -0.77 0.36 12.58
N LYS A 366 -2.06 0.10 12.88
CA LYS A 366 -3.14 1.11 12.85
C LYS A 366 -2.76 2.40 13.58
N ALA A 367 -2.37 2.29 14.85
CA ALA A 367 -2.04 3.44 15.70
C ALA A 367 -0.74 4.11 15.27
N GLN A 368 0.30 3.31 14.97
CA GLN A 368 1.59 3.84 14.52
C GLN A 368 1.47 4.59 13.19
N LEU A 369 0.66 4.08 12.25
CA LEU A 369 0.40 4.75 10.97
C LEU A 369 -0.31 6.09 11.17
N VAL A 370 -1.34 6.13 12.04
CA VAL A 370 -2.03 7.39 12.39
C VAL A 370 -1.05 8.39 13.02
N THR A 371 -0.24 7.96 13.98
CA THR A 371 0.75 8.83 14.62
C THR A 371 1.77 9.35 13.62
N ALA A 372 2.36 8.47 12.80
CA ALA A 372 3.33 8.86 11.78
C ALA A 372 2.77 9.89 10.79
N MET A 373 1.54 9.69 10.33
CA MET A 373 0.86 10.63 9.44
C MET A 373 0.58 11.97 10.14
N ARG A 374 0.06 11.98 11.39
CA ARG A 374 -0.21 13.21 12.15
C ARG A 374 1.05 14.05 12.34
N ASP A 375 2.12 13.44 12.83
CA ASP A 375 3.38 14.11 13.12
C ASP A 375 3.99 14.70 11.85
N TRP A 376 3.95 13.94 10.76
CA TRP A 376 4.43 14.41 9.47
C TRP A 376 3.56 15.56 8.91
N MET A 377 2.23 15.42 8.95
CA MET A 377 1.32 16.47 8.47
C MET A 377 1.45 17.74 9.29
N HIS A 378 1.64 17.63 10.61
CA HIS A 378 1.95 18.76 11.47
C HIS A 378 3.27 19.45 11.07
N THR A 379 4.34 18.67 10.86
CA THR A 379 5.66 19.17 10.43
C THR A 379 5.57 19.90 9.08
N LYS A 380 4.75 19.40 8.16
CA LYS A 380 4.52 19.99 6.83
C LYS A 380 3.45 21.09 6.82
N ARG A 381 2.86 21.42 7.99
CA ARG A 381 1.79 22.43 8.13
C ARG A 381 0.60 22.14 7.20
N LEU A 382 0.26 20.87 7.06
CA LEU A 382 -0.88 20.42 6.24
C LEU A 382 -2.20 20.43 7.02
N GLY A 383 -2.17 20.77 8.32
CA GLY A 383 -3.33 20.85 9.21
C GLY A 383 -4.35 21.90 8.79
N THR A 384 -5.41 21.98 9.54
CA THR A 384 -6.51 22.97 9.45
C THR A 384 -6.03 24.37 9.77
#